data_9d72551b47ed2434cb85c2327f8a03ac
#
_entry.id   9d72551b47ed2434cb85c2327f8a03ac
#
_cell.length_a   1.000
_cell.length_b   1.000
_cell.length_c   1.000
_cell.angle_alpha   90.00
_cell.angle_beta   90.00
_cell.angle_gamma   90.00
#
_symmetry.space_group_name_H-M   'P 1'
#
loop_
_entity.id
_entity.type
_entity.pdbx_description
1 polymer ?
#
loop_
_entity_poly.entity_id
_entity_poly.type
_entity_poly.pdbx_seq_one_letter_code
_entity_poly.pdbx_strand_id
1 'polypeptide(L)'
;MNKQLVAYMQGAVLLIEAACMTPALVIALFQQDGDAWALGATMLILIAIGAPLRFLVRPGERNLRAREGFLTVALAWIALSCFGALPFVFSGMIPNYIDALFESVSGFTTTGATVLENFDNLPQGIMFWRSFTHWIGGMGVLVLTLALVPQLSERTSHLVKAESPGPTLSKIVPKMGDTAKIFYIIYLILTILEFIVLMIAGMNPYDAAIHAMGTAGTGGFSNYAASVGAFASPVIDIAITVFMVMFGINFALYYCALTGNWRGIVKSEELRWYLGIFLTVTAAITVVILPQYGTVGNALRYASFQVASIMSTTGYATADFSLWPVAARMLIFVLMFIGACAGSTAGGMKICRIAMLWKQGMRSVRHTFQPRKVQVVRFEGKGVDDTLLRETASFAFVYIAMILIGAVLIAFEGKYDIETNLSAALTCVSNVGPGFNAVGPAGNFSDYGPFAKVVLSLLMLAGRLELYPMLALLYPALWRKQ
;
A
#
# COMPACT_ATOMS: atom_id res chain seq x y z
N MET A 1 20.52 -18.67 12.91
CA MET A 1 19.76 -18.20 11.73
C MET A 1 19.80 -19.30 10.66
N ASN A 2 18.65 -19.79 10.25
CA ASN A 2 18.52 -20.82 9.21
C ASN A 2 18.57 -20.18 7.81
N LYS A 3 19.78 -19.92 7.30
CA LYS A 3 19.99 -19.30 5.97
C LYS A 3 19.39 -20.14 4.82
N GLN A 4 19.40 -21.47 4.97
CA GLN A 4 18.84 -22.36 3.95
C GLN A 4 17.33 -22.21 3.83
N LEU A 5 16.61 -22.05 4.95
CA LEU A 5 15.18 -21.83 4.93
C LEU A 5 14.82 -20.47 4.31
N VAL A 6 15.58 -19.42 4.64
CA VAL A 6 15.39 -18.09 4.02
C VAL A 6 15.61 -18.18 2.50
N ALA A 7 16.70 -18.80 2.04
CA ALA A 7 16.99 -18.96 0.61
C ALA A 7 15.91 -19.79 -0.11
N TYR A 8 15.44 -20.87 0.50
CA TYR A 8 14.35 -21.70 -0.02
C TYR A 8 13.04 -20.91 -0.21
N MET A 9 12.73 -20.01 0.74
CA MET A 9 11.54 -19.16 0.66
C MET A 9 11.70 -18.08 -0.41
N GLN A 10 12.89 -17.47 -0.51
CA GLN A 10 13.18 -16.51 -1.60
C GLN A 10 13.00 -17.16 -2.97
N GLY A 11 13.47 -18.40 -3.15
CA GLY A 11 13.26 -19.14 -4.39
C GLY A 11 11.78 -19.30 -4.75
N ALA A 12 10.92 -19.57 -3.76
CA ALA A 12 9.47 -19.64 -3.99
C ALA A 12 8.87 -18.30 -4.42
N VAL A 13 9.29 -17.21 -3.76
CA VAL A 13 8.83 -15.84 -4.08
C VAL A 13 9.19 -15.45 -5.51
N LEU A 14 10.44 -15.68 -5.94
CA LEU A 14 10.89 -15.36 -7.30
C LEU A 14 10.16 -16.19 -8.37
N LEU A 15 9.87 -17.46 -8.11
CA LEU A 15 9.07 -18.28 -9.03
C LEU A 15 7.61 -17.79 -9.12
N ILE A 16 7.03 -17.34 -8.02
CA ILE A 16 5.68 -16.74 -8.02
C ILE A 16 5.70 -15.44 -8.82
N GLU A 17 6.70 -14.59 -8.64
CA GLU A 17 6.86 -13.35 -9.41
C GLU A 17 6.93 -13.65 -10.92
N ALA A 18 7.76 -14.62 -11.33
CA ALA A 18 7.82 -15.05 -12.71
C ALA A 18 6.45 -15.52 -13.25
N ALA A 19 5.72 -16.31 -12.47
CA ALA A 19 4.36 -16.72 -12.85
C ALA A 19 3.39 -15.55 -12.95
N CYS A 20 3.50 -14.55 -12.06
CA CYS A 20 2.68 -13.34 -12.07
C CYS A 20 2.97 -12.43 -13.28
N MET A 21 4.13 -12.51 -13.92
CA MET A 21 4.43 -11.77 -15.16
C MET A 21 3.71 -12.34 -16.40
N THR A 22 3.19 -13.58 -16.32
CA THR A 22 2.56 -14.26 -17.47
C THR A 22 1.42 -13.45 -18.12
N PRO A 23 0.46 -12.85 -17.38
CA PRO A 23 -0.60 -12.05 -18.01
C PRO A 23 -0.04 -10.84 -18.80
N ALA A 24 0.97 -10.15 -18.24
CA ALA A 24 1.64 -9.04 -18.92
C ALA A 24 2.33 -9.51 -20.22
N LEU A 25 3.04 -10.64 -20.18
CA LEU A 25 3.67 -11.25 -21.36
C LEU A 25 2.63 -11.62 -22.42
N VAL A 26 1.48 -12.17 -22.03
CA VAL A 26 0.39 -12.49 -22.97
C VAL A 26 -0.11 -11.22 -23.66
N ILE A 27 -0.34 -10.13 -22.92
CA ILE A 27 -0.76 -8.85 -23.49
C ILE A 27 0.30 -8.31 -24.45
N ALA A 28 1.58 -8.32 -24.06
CA ALA A 28 2.70 -7.87 -24.90
C ALA A 28 2.80 -8.64 -26.23
N LEU A 29 2.55 -9.96 -26.20
CA LEU A 29 2.53 -10.79 -27.42
C LEU A 29 1.35 -10.48 -28.34
N PHE A 30 0.17 -10.16 -27.77
CA PHE A 30 -1.01 -9.80 -28.57
C PHE A 30 -0.89 -8.41 -29.21
N GLN A 31 -0.31 -7.44 -28.50
CA GLN A 31 -0.18 -6.06 -28.96
C GLN A 31 1.00 -5.85 -29.91
N GLN A 32 1.99 -6.76 -29.90
CA GLN A 32 3.21 -6.69 -30.72
C GLN A 32 4.03 -5.40 -30.54
N ASP A 33 3.97 -4.79 -29.34
CA ASP A 33 4.66 -3.53 -29.02
C ASP A 33 6.18 -3.69 -28.85
N GLY A 34 6.72 -4.91 -29.07
CA GLY A 34 8.16 -5.20 -29.00
C GLY A 34 8.71 -5.38 -27.57
N ASP A 35 7.88 -5.35 -26.56
CA ASP A 35 8.25 -5.46 -25.14
C ASP A 35 8.19 -6.89 -24.57
N ALA A 36 7.63 -7.84 -25.32
CA ALA A 36 7.50 -9.23 -24.89
C ALA A 36 8.85 -9.90 -24.54
N TRP A 37 9.93 -9.53 -25.23
CA TRP A 37 11.26 -10.04 -24.93
C TRP A 37 11.75 -9.59 -23.55
N ALA A 38 11.45 -8.35 -23.13
CA ALA A 38 11.87 -7.79 -21.84
C ALA A 38 11.21 -8.54 -20.67
N LEU A 39 9.91 -8.83 -20.78
CA LEU A 39 9.18 -9.66 -19.83
C LEU A 39 9.70 -11.10 -19.83
N GLY A 40 9.88 -11.71 -21.03
CA GLY A 40 10.40 -13.07 -21.18
C GLY A 40 11.81 -13.25 -20.60
N ALA A 41 12.72 -12.30 -20.89
CA ALA A 41 14.08 -12.32 -20.33
C ALA A 41 14.07 -12.22 -18.80
N THR A 42 13.25 -11.34 -18.25
CA THR A 42 13.10 -11.21 -16.79
C THR A 42 12.55 -12.49 -16.17
N MET A 43 11.52 -13.10 -16.76
CA MET A 43 10.98 -14.37 -16.29
C MET A 43 12.03 -15.48 -16.31
N LEU A 44 12.86 -15.55 -17.34
CA LEU A 44 13.97 -16.53 -17.43
C LEU A 44 15.01 -16.31 -16.32
N ILE A 45 15.38 -15.04 -16.03
CA ILE A 45 16.29 -14.70 -14.91
C ILE A 45 15.70 -15.13 -13.58
N LEU A 46 14.44 -14.83 -13.34
CA LEU A 46 13.72 -15.21 -12.10
C LEU A 46 13.67 -16.73 -11.92
N ILE A 47 13.41 -17.49 -13.00
CA ILE A 47 13.39 -18.95 -12.98
C ILE A 47 14.80 -19.50 -12.77
N ALA A 48 15.81 -18.95 -13.46
CA ALA A 48 17.20 -19.38 -13.35
C ALA A 48 17.76 -19.23 -11.94
N ILE A 49 17.33 -18.21 -11.19
CA ILE A 49 17.73 -17.97 -9.80
C ILE A 49 16.78 -18.69 -8.82
N GLY A 50 15.48 -18.58 -9.05
CA GLY A 50 14.46 -19.08 -8.13
C GLY A 50 14.38 -20.60 -8.08
N ALA A 51 14.52 -21.29 -9.23
CA ALA A 51 14.43 -22.74 -9.27
C ALA A 51 15.57 -23.44 -8.49
N PRO A 52 16.86 -23.08 -8.64
CA PRO A 52 17.92 -23.63 -7.79
C PRO A 52 17.68 -23.38 -6.31
N LEU A 53 17.30 -22.18 -5.93
CA LEU A 53 17.02 -21.82 -4.53
C LEU A 53 15.85 -22.65 -3.95
N ARG A 54 14.85 -22.96 -4.75
CA ARG A 54 13.64 -23.69 -4.32
C ARG A 54 13.83 -25.19 -4.31
N PHE A 55 14.55 -25.76 -5.28
CA PHE A 55 14.62 -27.20 -5.49
C PHE A 55 15.93 -27.83 -5.02
N LEU A 56 17.07 -27.12 -5.09
CA LEU A 56 18.36 -27.63 -4.66
C LEU A 56 18.64 -27.37 -3.18
N VAL A 57 18.16 -26.24 -2.64
CA VAL A 57 18.32 -25.94 -1.22
C VAL A 57 17.29 -26.72 -0.41
N ARG A 58 17.77 -27.63 0.44
CA ARG A 58 16.93 -28.45 1.32
C ARG A 58 17.10 -27.99 2.77
N PRO A 59 16.15 -27.22 3.34
CA PRO A 59 16.24 -26.81 4.74
C PRO A 59 16.05 -28.04 5.65
N GLY A 60 16.99 -28.28 6.56
CA GLY A 60 16.93 -29.38 7.54
C GLY A 60 15.80 -29.20 8.55
N GLU A 61 15.63 -28.00 9.08
CA GLU A 61 14.52 -27.61 9.95
C GLU A 61 13.62 -26.59 9.25
N ARG A 62 12.31 -26.82 9.29
CA ARG A 62 11.30 -25.91 8.71
C ARG A 62 10.65 -25.00 9.74
N ASN A 63 11.23 -24.87 10.93
CA ASN A 63 10.71 -23.99 11.97
C ASN A 63 11.25 -22.57 11.77
N LEU A 64 10.36 -21.63 11.45
CA LEU A 64 10.65 -20.20 11.39
C LEU A 64 10.53 -19.58 12.77
N ARG A 65 11.62 -19.00 13.27
CA ARG A 65 11.57 -18.09 14.42
C ARG A 65 11.16 -16.70 13.94
N ALA A 66 10.63 -15.86 14.84
CA ALA A 66 10.21 -14.50 14.50
C ALA A 66 11.29 -13.68 13.76
N ARG A 67 12.55 -13.81 14.19
CA ARG A 67 13.72 -13.19 13.57
C ARG A 67 13.91 -13.56 12.10
N GLU A 68 13.78 -14.85 11.78
CA GLU A 68 13.92 -15.36 10.41
C GLU A 68 12.71 -14.97 9.56
N GLY A 69 11.53 -14.87 10.18
CA GLY A 69 10.30 -14.37 9.55
C GLY A 69 10.48 -12.93 9.05
N PHE A 70 10.87 -12.01 9.93
CA PHE A 70 11.09 -10.61 9.57
C PHE A 70 12.14 -10.45 8.46
N LEU A 71 13.26 -11.18 8.56
CA LEU A 71 14.30 -11.16 7.54
C LEU A 71 13.80 -11.67 6.18
N THR A 72 13.06 -12.77 6.19
CA THR A 72 12.50 -13.36 4.96
C THR A 72 11.55 -12.39 4.27
N VAL A 73 10.68 -11.74 5.04
CA VAL A 73 9.73 -10.74 4.52
C VAL A 73 10.49 -9.58 3.88
N ALA A 74 11.38 -8.95 4.62
CA ALA A 74 12.10 -7.77 4.13
C ALA A 74 12.94 -8.08 2.88
N LEU A 75 13.65 -9.21 2.87
CA LEU A 75 14.42 -9.66 1.70
C LEU A 75 13.52 -10.01 0.50
N ALA A 76 12.34 -10.59 0.74
CA ALA A 76 11.39 -10.88 -0.34
C ALA A 76 10.92 -9.59 -1.03
N TRP A 77 10.53 -8.58 -0.27
CA TRP A 77 10.11 -7.29 -0.83
C TRP A 77 11.23 -6.58 -1.59
N ILE A 78 12.46 -6.61 -1.07
CA ILE A 78 13.63 -6.06 -1.77
C ILE A 78 13.89 -6.84 -3.07
N ALA A 79 13.88 -8.18 -3.03
CA ALA A 79 14.12 -9.00 -4.21
C ALA A 79 13.05 -8.80 -5.29
N LEU A 80 11.76 -8.83 -4.93
CA LEU A 80 10.65 -8.53 -5.84
C LEU A 80 10.81 -7.18 -6.51
N SER A 81 11.16 -6.14 -5.73
CA SER A 81 11.34 -4.81 -6.29
C SER A 81 12.55 -4.72 -7.23
N CYS A 82 13.65 -5.39 -6.88
CA CYS A 82 14.86 -5.40 -7.71
C CYS A 82 14.65 -6.13 -9.05
N PHE A 83 14.00 -7.29 -9.02
CA PHE A 83 13.75 -8.05 -10.25
C PHE A 83 12.56 -7.52 -11.03
N GLY A 84 11.51 -7.06 -10.35
CA GLY A 84 10.34 -6.42 -10.98
C GLY A 84 10.66 -5.11 -11.71
N ALA A 85 11.83 -4.50 -11.44
CA ALA A 85 12.35 -3.34 -12.17
C ALA A 85 12.92 -3.70 -13.55
N LEU A 86 13.36 -4.95 -13.76
CA LEU A 86 14.06 -5.35 -15.00
C LEU A 86 13.22 -5.19 -16.26
N PRO A 87 11.91 -5.48 -16.28
CA PRO A 87 11.10 -5.23 -17.49
C PRO A 87 11.10 -3.78 -17.92
N PHE A 88 11.11 -2.82 -17.00
CA PHE A 88 11.15 -1.39 -17.32
C PHE A 88 12.48 -0.99 -17.96
N VAL A 89 13.61 -1.55 -17.49
CA VAL A 89 14.94 -1.31 -18.04
C VAL A 89 15.09 -1.96 -19.40
N PHE A 90 14.74 -3.24 -19.52
CA PHE A 90 14.94 -4.00 -20.76
C PHE A 90 14.05 -3.52 -21.90
N SER A 91 12.83 -3.07 -21.62
CA SER A 91 11.96 -2.45 -22.63
C SER A 91 12.43 -1.08 -23.07
N GLY A 92 13.35 -0.44 -22.33
CA GLY A 92 13.78 0.94 -22.56
C GLY A 92 12.77 2.00 -22.10
N MET A 93 11.64 1.61 -21.46
CA MET A 93 10.65 2.54 -20.93
C MET A 93 11.23 3.41 -19.81
N ILE A 94 12.05 2.81 -18.93
CA ILE A 94 12.80 3.51 -17.88
C ILE A 94 14.24 2.98 -17.94
N PRO A 95 15.14 3.62 -18.72
CA PRO A 95 16.47 3.07 -18.96
C PRO A 95 17.39 3.07 -17.73
N ASN A 96 17.17 4.01 -16.82
CA ASN A 96 17.96 4.11 -15.59
C ASN A 96 17.44 3.09 -14.57
N TYR A 97 18.31 2.19 -14.08
CA TYR A 97 17.91 1.16 -13.12
C TYR A 97 17.43 1.72 -11.78
N ILE A 98 17.97 2.85 -11.31
CA ILE A 98 17.51 3.46 -10.04
C ILE A 98 16.09 3.99 -10.19
N ASP A 99 15.77 4.58 -11.34
CA ASP A 99 14.43 5.06 -11.65
C ASP A 99 13.45 3.89 -11.83
N ALA A 100 13.86 2.84 -12.51
CA ALA A 100 13.09 1.61 -12.66
C ALA A 100 12.87 0.89 -11.31
N LEU A 101 13.87 0.91 -10.44
CA LEU A 101 13.77 0.39 -9.08
C LEU A 101 12.77 1.20 -8.25
N PHE A 102 12.83 2.53 -8.32
CA PHE A 102 11.86 3.40 -7.66
C PHE A 102 10.43 3.11 -8.11
N GLU A 103 10.20 2.99 -9.43
CA GLU A 103 8.89 2.65 -10.01
C GLU A 103 8.40 1.27 -9.55
N SER A 104 9.29 0.27 -9.56
CA SER A 104 8.98 -1.09 -9.11
C SER A 104 8.70 -1.15 -7.60
N VAL A 105 9.51 -0.47 -6.77
CA VAL A 105 9.25 -0.35 -5.32
C VAL A 105 7.90 0.31 -5.09
N SER A 106 7.63 1.43 -5.76
CA SER A 106 6.34 2.12 -5.70
C SER A 106 5.18 1.21 -6.11
N GLY A 107 5.39 0.39 -7.14
CA GLY A 107 4.43 -0.62 -7.59
C GLY A 107 4.10 -1.64 -6.52
N PHE A 108 5.09 -2.39 -6.05
CA PHE A 108 4.88 -3.45 -5.07
C PHE A 108 4.44 -2.93 -3.70
N THR A 109 4.98 -1.79 -3.23
CA THR A 109 4.54 -1.18 -1.97
C THR A 109 3.20 -0.46 -2.07
N THR A 110 2.60 -0.46 -3.27
CA THR A 110 1.31 0.19 -3.54
C THR A 110 1.33 1.68 -3.18
N THR A 111 2.46 2.34 -3.43
CA THR A 111 2.61 3.78 -3.13
C THR A 111 2.01 4.64 -4.24
N GLY A 112 2.25 4.30 -5.52
CA GLY A 112 1.74 5.08 -6.65
C GLY A 112 2.58 6.31 -7.01
N ALA A 113 3.72 6.53 -6.37
CA ALA A 113 4.68 7.55 -6.78
C ALA A 113 5.37 7.10 -8.08
N THR A 114 5.49 7.99 -9.07
CA THR A 114 6.02 7.66 -10.39
C THR A 114 7.15 8.58 -10.83
N VAL A 115 8.08 8.03 -11.61
CA VAL A 115 9.12 8.77 -12.32
C VAL A 115 8.77 8.96 -13.79
N LEU A 116 7.63 8.47 -14.27
CA LEU A 116 7.19 8.64 -15.65
C LEU A 116 6.71 10.07 -15.88
N GLU A 117 7.23 10.70 -16.94
CA GLU A 117 6.85 12.06 -17.35
C GLU A 117 5.83 12.01 -18.49
N ASN A 118 6.01 11.07 -19.41
CA ASN A 118 5.14 10.91 -20.57
C ASN A 118 4.47 9.54 -20.54
N PHE A 119 3.17 9.54 -20.83
CA PHE A 119 2.34 8.34 -20.89
C PHE A 119 1.91 7.99 -22.32
N ASP A 120 2.37 8.76 -23.31
CA ASP A 120 1.98 8.54 -24.71
C ASP A 120 2.73 7.33 -25.30
N ASN A 121 2.01 6.45 -25.97
CA ASN A 121 2.55 5.29 -26.70
C ASN A 121 3.44 4.36 -25.87
N LEU A 122 3.19 4.22 -24.56
CA LEU A 122 3.92 3.28 -23.72
C LEU A 122 3.48 1.83 -24.02
N PRO A 123 4.43 0.85 -23.95
CA PRO A 123 4.13 -0.57 -24.20
C PRO A 123 3.06 -1.10 -23.24
N GLN A 124 1.96 -1.63 -23.78
CA GLN A 124 0.82 -2.04 -22.98
C GLN A 124 1.14 -3.22 -22.03
N GLY A 125 2.00 -4.15 -22.43
CA GLY A 125 2.41 -5.26 -21.59
C GLY A 125 3.16 -4.77 -20.35
N ILE A 126 4.09 -3.82 -20.49
CA ILE A 126 4.84 -3.24 -19.37
C ILE A 126 3.95 -2.37 -18.47
N MET A 127 3.03 -1.59 -19.06
CA MET A 127 2.07 -0.78 -18.28
C MET A 127 1.09 -1.66 -17.50
N PHE A 128 0.70 -2.81 -18.07
CA PHE A 128 -0.07 -3.81 -17.33
C PHE A 128 0.73 -4.40 -16.17
N TRP A 129 2.01 -4.78 -16.39
CA TRP A 129 2.90 -5.25 -15.33
C TRP A 129 3.01 -4.22 -14.21
N ARG A 130 3.22 -2.95 -14.55
CA ARG A 130 3.28 -1.83 -13.61
C ARG A 130 2.06 -1.79 -12.69
N SER A 131 0.85 -1.85 -13.25
CA SER A 131 -0.40 -1.83 -12.47
C SER A 131 -0.66 -3.14 -11.74
N PHE A 132 -0.21 -4.27 -12.31
CA PHE A 132 -0.36 -5.57 -11.68
C PHE A 132 0.52 -5.73 -10.43
N THR A 133 1.68 -5.03 -10.37
CA THR A 133 2.48 -4.98 -9.12
C THR A 133 1.68 -4.42 -7.95
N HIS A 134 0.80 -3.44 -8.17
CA HIS A 134 -0.12 -2.94 -7.14
C HIS A 134 -1.08 -4.03 -6.64
N TRP A 135 -1.65 -4.79 -7.57
CA TRP A 135 -2.58 -5.85 -7.21
C TRP A 135 -1.91 -6.96 -6.39
N ILE A 136 -0.68 -7.36 -6.77
CA ILE A 136 0.14 -8.32 -6.02
C ILE A 136 0.52 -7.74 -4.65
N GLY A 137 0.98 -6.48 -4.62
CA GLY A 137 1.42 -5.79 -3.41
C GLY A 137 0.30 -5.52 -2.41
N GLY A 138 -0.94 -5.28 -2.89
CA GLY A 138 -2.09 -4.91 -2.07
C GLY A 138 -2.41 -5.92 -0.97
N MET A 139 -2.45 -7.20 -1.31
CA MET A 139 -2.68 -8.28 -0.33
C MET A 139 -1.42 -8.83 0.31
N GLY A 140 -0.25 -8.25 -0.01
CA GLY A 140 1.04 -8.74 0.48
C GLY A 140 1.48 -10.04 -0.21
N VAL A 141 2.70 -10.02 -0.70
CA VAL A 141 3.28 -11.15 -1.45
C VAL A 141 3.38 -12.40 -0.61
N LEU A 142 3.61 -12.26 0.70
CA LEU A 142 3.73 -13.42 1.59
C LEU A 142 2.38 -14.02 1.97
N VAL A 143 1.33 -13.23 2.01
CA VAL A 143 -0.04 -13.76 2.14
C VAL A 143 -0.38 -14.59 0.91
N LEU A 144 0.01 -14.15 -0.29
CA LEU A 144 -0.09 -14.94 -1.52
C LEU A 144 0.74 -16.23 -1.43
N THR A 145 1.98 -16.13 -0.98
CA THR A 145 2.86 -17.31 -0.82
C THR A 145 2.29 -18.30 0.20
N LEU A 146 1.73 -17.82 1.32
CA LEU A 146 1.07 -18.67 2.31
C LEU A 146 -0.21 -19.33 1.80
N ALA A 147 -0.96 -18.63 0.95
CA ALA A 147 -2.17 -19.18 0.34
C ALA A 147 -1.83 -20.28 -0.69
N LEU A 148 -0.75 -20.10 -1.45
CA LEU A 148 -0.33 -21.03 -2.50
C LEU A 148 0.54 -22.21 -2.00
N VAL A 149 1.25 -22.05 -0.87
CA VAL A 149 2.14 -23.08 -0.32
C VAL A 149 1.65 -23.55 1.07
N PRO A 150 0.64 -24.42 1.14
CA PRO A 150 0.01 -24.85 2.39
C PRO A 150 0.97 -25.43 3.44
N GLN A 151 2.09 -26.01 3.02
CA GLN A 151 3.12 -26.57 3.92
C GLN A 151 3.82 -25.52 4.80
N LEU A 152 3.75 -24.25 4.42
CA LEU A 152 4.28 -23.13 5.19
C LEU A 152 3.27 -22.60 6.21
N SER A 153 1.96 -22.88 6.05
CA SER A 153 0.89 -22.21 6.80
C SER A 153 0.74 -22.67 8.25
N GLU A 154 1.14 -23.89 8.61
CA GLU A 154 0.87 -24.43 9.94
C GLU A 154 1.76 -23.85 11.06
N ARG A 155 2.92 -23.26 10.72
CA ARG A 155 3.92 -22.78 11.69
C ARG A 155 4.39 -21.34 11.48
N THR A 156 3.80 -20.60 10.54
CA THR A 156 4.30 -19.30 10.05
C THR A 156 3.50 -18.09 10.56
N SER A 157 2.90 -18.17 11.73
CA SER A 157 2.17 -17.03 12.35
C SER A 157 3.02 -15.75 12.45
N HIS A 158 4.34 -15.87 12.50
CA HIS A 158 5.26 -14.73 12.55
C HIS A 158 5.40 -14.00 11.21
N LEU A 159 5.27 -14.69 10.07
CA LEU A 159 5.29 -14.07 8.73
C LEU A 159 4.05 -13.21 8.52
N VAL A 160 2.88 -13.76 8.87
CA VAL A 160 1.62 -13.02 8.74
C VAL A 160 1.57 -11.83 9.69
N LYS A 161 2.14 -11.96 10.91
CA LYS A 161 2.27 -10.81 11.83
C LYS A 161 3.21 -9.72 11.29
N ALA A 162 4.24 -10.09 10.53
CA ALA A 162 5.18 -9.13 9.95
C ALA A 162 4.59 -8.35 8.78
N GLU A 163 3.60 -8.91 8.09
CA GLU A 163 3.00 -8.34 6.88
C GLU A 163 1.55 -7.87 7.09
N SER A 164 0.89 -8.35 8.13
CA SER A 164 -0.52 -7.99 8.40
C SER A 164 -0.59 -6.70 9.20
N PRO A 165 -1.11 -5.62 8.61
CA PRO A 165 -1.16 -4.32 9.25
C PRO A 165 -2.16 -4.29 10.42
N GLY A 166 -1.66 -3.91 11.59
CA GLY A 166 -2.48 -3.62 12.75
C GLY A 166 -2.20 -4.46 14.01
N PRO A 167 -2.60 -3.96 15.17
CA PRO A 167 -2.26 -4.53 16.47
C PRO A 167 -3.00 -5.84 16.81
N THR A 168 -4.02 -6.22 16.04
CA THR A 168 -4.78 -7.46 16.29
C THR A 168 -5.12 -8.16 15.00
N LEU A 169 -4.50 -9.32 14.76
CA LEU A 169 -5.00 -10.27 13.76
C LEU A 169 -6.36 -10.81 14.28
N SER A 170 -7.43 -10.43 13.61
CA SER A 170 -8.71 -11.11 13.79
C SER A 170 -8.58 -12.52 13.21
N LYS A 171 -8.33 -13.51 14.07
CA LYS A 171 -8.41 -14.92 13.66
C LYS A 171 -9.86 -15.24 13.35
N ILE A 172 -10.15 -15.36 12.06
CA ILE A 172 -11.50 -15.68 11.56
C ILE A 172 -11.73 -17.19 11.65
N VAL A 173 -10.67 -17.96 11.36
CA VAL A 173 -10.66 -19.43 11.43
C VAL A 173 -9.41 -19.92 12.15
N PRO A 174 -9.39 -21.16 12.69
CA PRO A 174 -8.28 -21.68 13.50
C PRO A 174 -6.93 -21.69 12.78
N LYS A 175 -6.93 -21.91 11.45
CA LYS A 175 -5.70 -21.96 10.61
C LYS A 175 -5.47 -20.63 9.92
N MET A 176 -4.28 -20.03 10.08
CA MET A 176 -3.90 -18.77 9.45
C MET A 176 -3.93 -18.83 7.91
N GLY A 177 -3.52 -19.96 7.32
CA GLY A 177 -3.58 -20.15 5.86
C GLY A 177 -4.99 -20.13 5.28
N ASP A 178 -5.99 -20.60 6.01
CA ASP A 178 -7.37 -20.55 5.59
C ASP A 178 -7.94 -19.13 5.68
N THR A 179 -7.54 -18.36 6.71
CA THR A 179 -7.86 -16.92 6.80
C THR A 179 -7.28 -16.16 5.61
N ALA A 180 -6.02 -16.42 5.24
CA ALA A 180 -5.37 -15.79 4.09
C ALA A 180 -6.10 -16.11 2.78
N LYS A 181 -6.49 -17.38 2.55
CA LYS A 181 -7.28 -17.78 1.38
C LYS A 181 -8.62 -17.05 1.29
N ILE A 182 -9.35 -16.95 2.40
CA ILE A 182 -10.64 -16.26 2.46
C ILE A 182 -10.46 -14.78 2.07
N PHE A 183 -9.46 -14.11 2.64
CA PHE A 183 -9.19 -12.71 2.31
C PHE A 183 -8.81 -12.54 0.83
N TYR A 184 -8.01 -13.47 0.29
CA TYR A 184 -7.64 -13.45 -1.13
C TYR A 184 -8.86 -13.62 -2.06
N ILE A 185 -9.78 -14.51 -1.70
CA ILE A 185 -11.03 -14.72 -2.45
C ILE A 185 -11.89 -13.46 -2.41
N ILE A 186 -12.06 -12.84 -1.24
CA ILE A 186 -12.81 -11.58 -1.09
C ILE A 186 -12.16 -10.47 -1.93
N TYR A 187 -10.83 -10.34 -1.87
CA TYR A 187 -10.07 -9.40 -2.65
C TYR A 187 -10.29 -9.57 -4.16
N LEU A 188 -10.19 -10.80 -4.64
CA LEU A 188 -10.43 -11.15 -6.04
C LEU A 188 -11.87 -10.83 -6.48
N ILE A 189 -12.87 -11.20 -5.67
CA ILE A 189 -14.27 -10.92 -5.97
C ILE A 189 -14.52 -9.41 -6.08
N LEU A 190 -14.01 -8.62 -5.13
CA LEU A 190 -14.15 -7.16 -5.16
C LEU A 190 -13.43 -6.54 -6.37
N THR A 191 -12.24 -7.05 -6.75
CA THR A 191 -11.53 -6.59 -7.95
C THR A 191 -12.30 -6.87 -9.22
N ILE A 192 -12.88 -8.08 -9.36
CA ILE A 192 -13.70 -8.44 -10.53
C ILE A 192 -14.98 -7.61 -10.56
N LEU A 193 -15.60 -7.38 -9.41
CA LEU A 193 -16.80 -6.55 -9.33
C LEU A 193 -16.51 -5.12 -9.80
N GLU A 194 -15.41 -4.53 -9.34
CA GLU A 194 -14.97 -3.20 -9.77
C GLU A 194 -14.69 -3.17 -11.26
N PHE A 195 -13.94 -4.14 -11.79
CA PHE A 195 -13.67 -4.26 -13.21
C PHE A 195 -14.96 -4.23 -14.05
N ILE A 196 -15.97 -5.02 -13.66
CA ILE A 196 -17.27 -5.06 -14.36
C ILE A 196 -17.99 -3.71 -14.25
N VAL A 197 -17.99 -3.09 -13.07
CA VAL A 197 -18.63 -1.78 -12.87
C VAL A 197 -17.98 -0.70 -13.72
N LEU A 198 -16.63 -0.68 -13.82
CA LEU A 198 -15.90 0.28 -14.65
C LEU A 198 -16.17 0.07 -16.15
N MET A 199 -16.29 -1.18 -16.62
CA MET A 199 -16.72 -1.46 -17.99
C MET A 199 -18.13 -0.95 -18.28
N ILE A 200 -19.07 -1.16 -17.37
CA ILE A 200 -20.45 -0.64 -17.50
C ILE A 200 -20.43 0.90 -17.47
N ALA A 201 -19.54 1.52 -16.70
CA ALA A 201 -19.35 2.96 -16.64
C ALA A 201 -18.73 3.56 -17.91
N GLY A 202 -18.29 2.73 -18.88
CA GLY A 202 -17.79 3.15 -20.19
C GLY A 202 -16.28 3.09 -20.37
N MET A 203 -15.52 2.50 -19.45
CA MET A 203 -14.11 2.22 -19.66
C MET A 203 -13.90 1.06 -20.64
N ASN A 204 -12.84 1.12 -21.46
CA ASN A 204 -12.43 -0.05 -22.21
C ASN A 204 -11.87 -1.15 -21.29
N PRO A 205 -11.83 -2.42 -21.73
CA PRO A 205 -11.40 -3.53 -20.84
C PRO A 205 -9.99 -3.39 -20.29
N TYR A 206 -9.07 -2.82 -21.05
CA TYR A 206 -7.68 -2.62 -20.62
C TYR A 206 -7.60 -1.58 -19.51
N ASP A 207 -8.21 -0.42 -19.70
CA ASP A 207 -8.25 0.65 -18.69
C ASP A 207 -8.99 0.21 -17.44
N ALA A 208 -10.13 -0.48 -17.60
CA ALA A 208 -10.91 -1.02 -16.48
C ALA A 208 -10.06 -2.01 -15.64
N ALA A 209 -9.26 -2.87 -16.29
CA ALA A 209 -8.37 -3.80 -15.60
C ALA A 209 -7.27 -3.07 -14.82
N ILE A 210 -6.59 -2.09 -15.44
CA ILE A 210 -5.55 -1.28 -14.81
C ILE A 210 -6.09 -0.55 -13.57
N HIS A 211 -7.23 0.14 -13.71
CA HIS A 211 -7.79 0.92 -12.61
C HIS A 211 -8.38 0.04 -11.51
N ALA A 212 -9.04 -1.08 -11.84
CA ALA A 212 -9.50 -2.04 -10.85
C ALA A 212 -8.34 -2.65 -10.04
N MET A 213 -7.22 -2.98 -10.69
CA MET A 213 -6.02 -3.47 -9.99
C MET A 213 -5.38 -2.39 -9.10
N GLY A 214 -5.32 -1.16 -9.59
CA GLY A 214 -4.77 -0.03 -8.84
C GLY A 214 -5.63 0.35 -7.63
N THR A 215 -6.96 0.35 -7.78
CA THR A 215 -7.90 0.60 -6.65
C THR A 215 -7.84 -0.54 -5.64
N ALA A 216 -7.90 -1.79 -6.10
CA ALA A 216 -7.87 -2.96 -5.22
C ALA A 216 -6.58 -3.02 -4.39
N GLY A 217 -5.43 -2.79 -5.03
CA GLY A 217 -4.15 -2.68 -4.36
C GLY A 217 -3.99 -1.43 -3.50
N THR A 218 -4.88 -0.44 -3.67
CA THR A 218 -4.74 0.91 -3.09
C THR A 218 -3.42 1.57 -3.48
N GLY A 219 -3.06 1.51 -4.80
CA GLY A 219 -1.76 1.95 -5.28
C GLY A 219 -1.77 3.13 -6.25
N GLY A 220 -2.87 3.33 -7.02
CA GLY A 220 -3.11 4.55 -7.78
C GLY A 220 -2.36 4.71 -9.10
N PHE A 221 -1.63 3.72 -9.59
CA PHE A 221 -1.07 3.79 -10.93
C PHE A 221 -2.15 3.85 -12.01
N SER A 222 -2.00 4.79 -12.92
CA SER A 222 -2.82 4.96 -14.11
C SER A 222 -1.95 4.87 -15.36
N ASN A 223 -2.55 4.61 -16.48
CA ASN A 223 -1.97 4.72 -17.80
C ASN A 223 -2.18 6.11 -18.45
N TYR A 224 -2.68 7.06 -17.67
CA TYR A 224 -2.87 8.46 -18.08
C TYR A 224 -2.17 9.42 -17.12
N ALA A 225 -1.54 10.46 -17.64
CA ALA A 225 -0.89 11.50 -16.84
C ALA A 225 -1.88 12.23 -15.91
N ALA A 226 -3.11 12.47 -16.38
CA ALA A 226 -4.17 13.08 -15.57
C ALA A 226 -4.88 12.08 -14.64
N SER A 227 -4.35 10.84 -14.48
CA SER A 227 -4.95 9.79 -13.66
C SER A 227 -6.43 9.55 -14.04
N VAL A 228 -7.32 9.30 -13.09
CA VAL A 228 -8.76 9.10 -13.33
C VAL A 228 -9.43 10.35 -13.95
N GLY A 229 -8.88 11.52 -13.71
CA GLY A 229 -9.36 12.77 -14.34
C GLY A 229 -9.37 12.76 -15.86
N ALA A 230 -8.57 11.91 -16.51
CA ALA A 230 -8.54 11.75 -17.96
C ALA A 230 -9.88 11.28 -18.57
N PHE A 231 -10.68 10.53 -17.81
CA PHE A 231 -11.98 10.03 -18.27
C PHE A 231 -13.09 11.09 -18.24
N ALA A 232 -12.94 12.17 -17.49
CA ALA A 232 -13.90 13.26 -17.35
C ALA A 232 -15.36 12.79 -17.09
N SER A 233 -15.53 11.63 -16.44
CA SER A 233 -16.83 10.98 -16.23
C SER A 233 -17.22 10.96 -14.75
N PRO A 234 -18.34 11.61 -14.36
CA PRO A 234 -18.81 11.55 -12.98
C PRO A 234 -19.16 10.12 -12.51
N VAL A 235 -19.59 9.26 -13.42
CA VAL A 235 -19.95 7.86 -13.08
C VAL A 235 -18.71 7.07 -12.71
N ILE A 236 -17.62 7.23 -13.47
CA ILE A 236 -16.33 6.59 -13.19
C ILE A 236 -15.76 7.10 -11.87
N ASP A 237 -15.79 8.44 -11.64
CA ASP A 237 -15.30 9.05 -10.40
C ASP A 237 -16.04 8.49 -9.17
N ILE A 238 -17.36 8.39 -9.22
CA ILE A 238 -18.17 7.86 -8.12
C ILE A 238 -17.90 6.37 -7.92
N ALA A 239 -17.82 5.58 -9.01
CA ALA A 239 -17.52 4.15 -8.92
C ALA A 239 -16.18 3.92 -8.22
N ILE A 240 -15.10 4.55 -8.69
CA ILE A 240 -13.76 4.42 -8.08
C ILE A 240 -13.78 4.93 -6.63
N THR A 241 -14.46 6.05 -6.33
CA THR A 241 -14.58 6.57 -4.95
C THR A 241 -15.18 5.50 -4.01
N VAL A 242 -16.27 4.86 -4.42
CA VAL A 242 -16.92 3.82 -3.62
C VAL A 242 -15.99 2.63 -3.40
N PHE A 243 -15.31 2.16 -4.45
CA PHE A 243 -14.37 1.03 -4.32
C PHE A 243 -13.13 1.39 -3.50
N MET A 244 -12.56 2.60 -3.62
CA MET A 244 -11.47 3.07 -2.75
C MET A 244 -11.88 3.02 -1.27
N VAL A 245 -13.09 3.49 -0.95
CA VAL A 245 -13.62 3.40 0.42
C VAL A 245 -13.79 1.93 0.83
N MET A 246 -14.31 1.07 -0.03
CA MET A 246 -14.49 -0.36 0.24
C MET A 246 -13.16 -1.06 0.50
N PHE A 247 -12.14 -0.89 -0.34
CA PHE A 247 -10.82 -1.51 -0.13
C PHE A 247 -10.08 -0.97 1.11
N GLY A 248 -10.46 0.23 1.60
CA GLY A 248 -10.00 0.77 2.88
C GLY A 248 -10.65 0.13 4.12
N ILE A 249 -11.70 -0.68 3.98
CA ILE A 249 -12.37 -1.39 5.08
C ILE A 249 -11.62 -2.68 5.43
N ASN A 250 -11.63 -3.04 6.72
CA ASN A 250 -11.05 -4.31 7.19
C ASN A 250 -11.72 -5.51 6.52
N PHE A 251 -10.94 -6.38 5.86
CA PHE A 251 -11.44 -7.56 5.13
C PHE A 251 -12.18 -8.56 6.03
N ALA A 252 -11.92 -8.58 7.34
CA ALA A 252 -12.67 -9.38 8.29
C ALA A 252 -14.16 -9.00 8.35
N LEU A 253 -14.50 -7.75 8.10
CA LEU A 253 -15.90 -7.30 8.10
C LEU A 253 -16.66 -7.83 6.88
N TYR A 254 -16.01 -7.99 5.74
CA TYR A 254 -16.63 -8.66 4.58
C TYR A 254 -16.93 -10.13 4.87
N TYR A 255 -16.03 -10.83 5.56
CA TYR A 255 -16.33 -12.19 6.01
C TYR A 255 -17.50 -12.22 7.00
N CYS A 256 -17.59 -11.25 7.92
CA CYS A 256 -18.77 -11.12 8.80
C CYS A 256 -20.06 -10.89 8.00
N ALA A 257 -20.01 -10.11 6.90
CA ALA A 257 -21.16 -9.90 6.01
C ALA A 257 -21.58 -11.21 5.35
N LEU A 258 -20.63 -11.97 4.80
CA LEU A 258 -20.87 -13.25 4.12
C LEU A 258 -21.42 -14.33 5.07
N THR A 259 -21.04 -14.29 6.34
CA THR A 259 -21.54 -15.23 7.38
C THR A 259 -22.80 -14.75 8.09
N GLY A 260 -23.40 -13.64 7.67
CA GLY A 260 -24.64 -13.09 8.24
C GLY A 260 -24.48 -12.38 9.59
N ASN A 261 -23.24 -12.13 10.04
CA ASN A 261 -22.97 -11.43 11.30
C ASN A 261 -22.98 -9.90 11.12
N TRP A 262 -24.09 -9.34 10.73
CA TRP A 262 -24.27 -7.89 10.54
C TRP A 262 -24.05 -7.06 11.81
N ARG A 263 -24.35 -7.67 12.99
CA ARG A 263 -24.09 -7.01 14.27
C ARG A 263 -22.61 -6.73 14.49
N GLY A 264 -21.72 -7.60 14.03
CA GLY A 264 -20.27 -7.38 14.08
C GLY A 264 -19.83 -6.16 13.28
N ILE A 265 -20.44 -5.93 12.11
CA ILE A 265 -20.13 -4.79 11.25
C ILE A 265 -20.56 -3.48 11.88
N VAL A 266 -21.82 -3.38 12.31
CA VAL A 266 -22.37 -2.15 12.92
C VAL A 266 -21.67 -1.79 14.24
N LYS A 267 -21.23 -2.80 14.99
CA LYS A 267 -20.51 -2.61 16.25
C LYS A 267 -19.05 -2.28 16.09
N SER A 268 -18.45 -2.46 14.90
CA SER A 268 -17.04 -2.16 14.68
C SER A 268 -16.77 -0.68 14.91
N GLU A 269 -15.94 -0.42 15.90
CA GLU A 269 -15.55 0.94 16.28
C GLU A 269 -14.60 1.53 15.24
N GLU A 270 -13.68 0.71 14.69
CA GLU A 270 -12.76 1.12 13.64
C GLU A 270 -13.49 1.60 12.39
N LEU A 271 -14.51 0.84 11.93
CA LEU A 271 -15.33 1.23 10.78
C LEU A 271 -16.06 2.56 11.02
N ARG A 272 -16.58 2.78 12.22
CA ARG A 272 -17.24 4.06 12.56
C ARG A 272 -16.28 5.24 12.56
N TRP A 273 -15.06 5.06 13.07
CA TRP A 273 -14.01 6.08 12.99
C TRP A 273 -13.64 6.37 11.54
N TYR A 274 -13.44 5.32 10.71
CA TYR A 274 -13.12 5.44 9.30
C TYR A 274 -14.16 6.24 8.53
N LEU A 275 -15.43 5.81 8.59
CA LEU A 275 -16.52 6.49 7.88
C LEU A 275 -16.80 7.88 8.47
N GLY A 276 -16.65 8.06 9.77
CA GLY A 276 -16.82 9.35 10.44
C GLY A 276 -15.79 10.37 9.95
N ILE A 277 -14.50 10.02 9.87
CA ILE A 277 -13.45 10.88 9.35
C ILE A 277 -13.69 11.16 7.86
N PHE A 278 -13.98 10.13 7.07
CA PHE A 278 -14.29 10.28 5.65
C PHE A 278 -15.41 11.30 5.41
N LEU A 279 -16.54 11.15 6.07
CA LEU A 279 -17.70 12.01 5.87
C LEU A 279 -17.45 13.45 6.38
N THR A 280 -16.85 13.61 7.55
CA THR A 280 -16.60 14.94 8.11
C THR A 280 -15.58 15.74 7.31
N VAL A 281 -14.47 15.11 6.88
CA VAL A 281 -13.45 15.78 6.07
C VAL A 281 -13.97 16.07 4.66
N THR A 282 -14.72 15.14 4.05
CA THR A 282 -15.40 15.39 2.76
C THR A 282 -16.32 16.58 2.85
N ALA A 283 -17.17 16.67 3.87
CA ALA A 283 -18.07 17.81 4.05
C ALA A 283 -17.30 19.13 4.25
N ALA A 284 -16.24 19.11 5.07
CA ALA A 284 -15.42 20.30 5.31
C ALA A 284 -14.72 20.78 4.02
N ILE A 285 -14.09 19.87 3.26
CA ILE A 285 -13.43 20.23 1.99
C ILE A 285 -14.47 20.72 0.98
N THR A 286 -15.64 20.06 0.87
CA THR A 286 -16.72 20.49 -0.04
C THR A 286 -17.09 21.95 0.18
N VAL A 287 -17.26 22.38 1.44
CA VAL A 287 -17.58 23.77 1.77
C VAL A 287 -16.45 24.71 1.35
N VAL A 288 -15.20 24.32 1.60
CA VAL A 288 -14.02 25.16 1.31
C VAL A 288 -13.80 25.34 -0.20
N ILE A 289 -14.01 24.28 -1.02
CA ILE A 289 -13.77 24.34 -2.47
C ILE A 289 -15.01 24.76 -3.28
N LEU A 290 -16.18 24.89 -2.65
CA LEU A 290 -17.43 25.29 -3.32
C LEU A 290 -17.30 26.53 -4.21
N PRO A 291 -16.60 27.62 -3.79
CA PRO A 291 -16.41 28.78 -4.66
C PRO A 291 -15.66 28.49 -5.95
N GLN A 292 -14.75 27.49 -5.97
CA GLN A 292 -13.99 27.12 -7.17
C GLN A 292 -14.81 26.30 -8.17
N TYR A 293 -15.71 25.44 -7.67
CA TYR A 293 -16.45 24.48 -8.51
C TYR A 293 -17.90 24.90 -8.81
N GLY A 294 -18.36 25.98 -8.22
CA GLY A 294 -19.64 26.64 -8.49
C GLY A 294 -20.89 25.90 -8.03
N THR A 295 -20.90 24.56 -8.01
CA THR A 295 -22.04 23.74 -7.58
C THR A 295 -21.66 22.78 -6.46
N VAL A 296 -22.58 22.53 -5.53
CA VAL A 296 -22.37 21.59 -4.42
C VAL A 296 -22.09 20.18 -4.95
N GLY A 297 -22.75 19.77 -6.04
CA GLY A 297 -22.56 18.44 -6.63
C GLY A 297 -21.13 18.22 -7.16
N ASN A 298 -20.56 19.20 -7.87
CA ASN A 298 -19.18 19.13 -8.35
C ASN A 298 -18.20 19.20 -7.19
N ALA A 299 -18.37 20.14 -6.26
CA ALA A 299 -17.49 20.25 -5.10
C ALA A 299 -17.50 18.96 -4.27
N LEU A 300 -18.67 18.35 -4.04
CA LEU A 300 -18.78 17.06 -3.32
C LEU A 300 -18.11 15.91 -4.08
N ARG A 301 -18.27 15.86 -5.42
CA ARG A 301 -17.62 14.83 -6.26
C ARG A 301 -16.11 14.89 -6.12
N TYR A 302 -15.50 16.04 -6.34
CA TYR A 302 -14.05 16.19 -6.24
C TYR A 302 -13.54 16.03 -4.80
N ALA A 303 -14.24 16.56 -3.81
CA ALA A 303 -13.89 16.40 -2.41
C ALA A 303 -13.92 14.93 -1.97
N SER A 304 -15.03 14.23 -2.23
CA SER A 304 -15.18 12.82 -1.84
C SER A 304 -14.16 11.92 -2.52
N PHE A 305 -13.87 12.16 -3.81
CA PHE A 305 -12.86 11.42 -4.54
C PHE A 305 -11.48 11.60 -3.92
N GLN A 306 -11.02 12.85 -3.71
CA GLN A 306 -9.69 13.10 -3.16
C GLN A 306 -9.56 12.63 -1.70
N VAL A 307 -10.61 12.81 -0.88
CA VAL A 307 -10.62 12.28 0.50
C VAL A 307 -10.55 10.76 0.51
N ALA A 308 -11.33 10.06 -0.35
CA ALA A 308 -11.26 8.61 -0.48
C ALA A 308 -9.88 8.16 -0.95
N SER A 309 -9.32 8.81 -1.96
CA SER A 309 -8.02 8.51 -2.54
C SER A 309 -6.89 8.61 -1.52
N ILE A 310 -6.82 9.71 -0.78
CA ILE A 310 -5.75 9.94 0.20
C ILE A 310 -5.94 9.08 1.45
N MET A 311 -7.18 8.95 1.95
CA MET A 311 -7.45 8.20 3.16
C MET A 311 -7.32 6.69 2.96
N SER A 312 -7.69 6.17 1.79
CA SER A 312 -7.43 4.76 1.41
C SER A 312 -5.98 4.52 1.00
N THR A 313 -5.17 5.57 0.91
CA THR A 313 -3.79 5.55 0.39
C THR A 313 -3.70 5.05 -1.05
N THR A 314 -4.74 5.25 -1.86
CA THR A 314 -4.75 4.86 -3.27
C THR A 314 -3.97 5.84 -4.14
N GLY A 315 -4.13 7.16 -3.93
CA GLY A 315 -3.36 8.17 -4.66
C GLY A 315 -3.88 8.54 -6.05
N TYR A 316 -5.04 8.06 -6.48
CA TYR A 316 -5.68 8.55 -7.71
C TYR A 316 -6.10 10.00 -7.61
N ALA A 317 -6.10 10.71 -8.75
CA ALA A 317 -6.50 12.09 -8.82
C ALA A 317 -7.55 12.34 -9.91
N THR A 318 -8.53 13.18 -9.58
CA THR A 318 -9.49 13.78 -10.54
C THR A 318 -9.33 15.28 -10.62
N ALA A 319 -8.57 15.87 -9.67
CA ALA A 319 -8.24 17.28 -9.61
C ALA A 319 -6.90 17.48 -8.92
N ASP A 320 -6.19 18.54 -9.28
CA ASP A 320 -4.96 18.93 -8.57
C ASP A 320 -5.33 19.69 -7.28
N PHE A 321 -5.24 18.98 -6.15
CA PHE A 321 -5.50 19.56 -4.84
C PHE A 321 -4.41 20.54 -4.37
N SER A 322 -3.25 20.62 -5.05
CA SER A 322 -2.23 21.63 -4.78
C SER A 322 -2.74 23.04 -5.09
N LEU A 323 -3.74 23.14 -5.98
CA LEU A 323 -4.41 24.40 -6.34
C LEU A 323 -5.60 24.75 -5.42
N TRP A 324 -5.93 23.89 -4.46
CA TRP A 324 -7.04 24.14 -3.55
C TRP A 324 -6.67 25.16 -2.45
N PRO A 325 -7.67 25.79 -1.81
CA PRO A 325 -7.43 26.68 -0.69
C PRO A 325 -6.62 25.99 0.43
N VAL A 326 -5.80 26.76 1.14
CA VAL A 326 -4.87 26.26 2.16
C VAL A 326 -5.56 25.36 3.19
N ALA A 327 -6.80 25.69 3.60
CA ALA A 327 -7.55 24.88 4.55
C ALA A 327 -7.84 23.46 4.02
N ALA A 328 -8.20 23.32 2.73
CA ALA A 328 -8.42 22.01 2.10
C ALA A 328 -7.10 21.23 1.98
N ARG A 329 -6.00 21.89 1.57
CA ARG A 329 -4.66 21.29 1.50
C ARG A 329 -4.21 20.77 2.87
N MET A 330 -4.40 21.54 3.95
CA MET A 330 -4.07 21.11 5.32
C MET A 330 -4.89 19.89 5.75
N LEU A 331 -6.18 19.80 5.40
CA LEU A 331 -7.00 18.63 5.68
C LEU A 331 -6.47 17.40 4.92
N ILE A 332 -6.13 17.54 3.64
CA ILE A 332 -5.51 16.47 2.83
C ILE A 332 -4.17 16.05 3.46
N PHE A 333 -3.32 17.00 3.86
CA PHE A 333 -2.04 16.72 4.52
C PHE A 333 -2.22 15.87 5.79
N VAL A 334 -3.18 16.23 6.64
CA VAL A 334 -3.49 15.46 7.86
C VAL A 334 -3.98 14.05 7.52
N LEU A 335 -4.82 13.89 6.47
CA LEU A 335 -5.29 12.58 6.05
C LEU A 335 -4.17 11.65 5.58
N MET A 336 -3.08 12.17 4.97
CA MET A 336 -1.93 11.37 4.54
C MET A 336 -1.26 10.61 5.70
N PHE A 337 -1.35 11.10 6.95
CA PHE A 337 -0.85 10.40 8.13
C PHE A 337 -1.78 9.27 8.58
N ILE A 338 -3.09 9.41 8.37
CA ILE A 338 -4.09 8.57 9.04
C ILE A 338 -4.15 7.17 8.40
N GLY A 339 -4.32 7.12 7.07
CA GLY A 339 -4.56 5.86 6.36
C GLY A 339 -5.97 5.30 6.59
N ALA A 340 -6.18 4.00 6.32
CA ALA A 340 -7.48 3.35 6.47
C ALA A 340 -7.51 2.30 7.60
N CYS A 341 -8.46 1.34 7.56
CA CYS A 341 -8.60 0.32 8.60
C CYS A 341 -7.44 -0.68 8.62
N ALA A 342 -7.12 -1.20 9.79
CA ALA A 342 -6.23 -2.35 9.91
C ALA A 342 -6.84 -3.58 9.21
N GLY A 343 -5.99 -4.41 8.56
CA GLY A 343 -6.49 -5.55 7.78
C GLY A 343 -7.22 -5.15 6.49
N SER A 344 -6.96 -3.94 5.97
CA SER A 344 -7.25 -3.50 4.61
C SER A 344 -5.97 -3.50 3.76
N THR A 345 -6.08 -3.23 2.46
CA THR A 345 -4.93 -3.09 1.55
C THR A 345 -4.16 -1.77 1.72
N ALA A 346 -4.75 -0.78 2.37
CA ALA A 346 -4.20 0.56 2.54
C ALA A 346 -2.90 0.62 3.36
N GLY A 347 -2.10 1.65 3.15
CA GLY A 347 -0.92 2.03 3.94
C GLY A 347 -1.24 2.92 5.14
N GLY A 348 -0.29 3.79 5.52
CA GLY A 348 -0.43 4.78 6.59
C GLY A 348 -0.40 4.21 8.01
N MET A 349 -0.66 5.07 9.00
CA MET A 349 -0.57 4.73 10.42
C MET A 349 -1.71 3.79 10.88
N LYS A 350 -2.81 3.69 10.16
CA LYS A 350 -4.06 2.98 10.43
C LYS A 350 -4.96 3.65 11.46
N ILE A 351 -6.26 3.63 11.16
CA ILE A 351 -7.32 4.22 12.00
C ILE A 351 -7.32 3.66 13.43
N CYS A 352 -7.12 2.36 13.60
CA CYS A 352 -7.10 1.75 14.94
C CYS A 352 -6.03 2.36 15.85
N ARG A 353 -4.82 2.64 15.32
CA ARG A 353 -3.76 3.30 16.10
C ARG A 353 -4.11 4.74 16.42
N ILE A 354 -4.64 5.49 15.46
CA ILE A 354 -5.09 6.89 15.68
C ILE A 354 -6.17 6.93 16.76
N ALA A 355 -7.18 6.04 16.69
CA ALA A 355 -8.24 5.98 17.69
C ALA A 355 -7.70 5.61 19.10
N MET A 356 -6.75 4.66 19.17
CA MET A 356 -6.11 4.29 20.45
C MET A 356 -5.28 5.43 21.02
N LEU A 357 -4.48 6.12 20.19
CA LEU A 357 -3.68 7.27 20.62
C LEU A 357 -4.56 8.42 21.10
N TRP A 358 -5.64 8.71 20.38
CA TRP A 358 -6.63 9.72 20.79
C TRP A 358 -7.24 9.41 22.15
N LYS A 359 -7.70 8.17 22.35
CA LYS A 359 -8.27 7.74 23.63
C LYS A 359 -7.24 7.75 24.76
N GLN A 360 -6.00 7.37 24.47
CA GLN A 360 -4.88 7.44 25.41
C GLN A 360 -4.61 8.89 25.83
N GLY A 361 -4.54 9.82 24.87
CA GLY A 361 -4.39 11.25 25.16
C GLY A 361 -5.51 11.77 26.05
N MET A 362 -6.77 11.42 25.71
CA MET A 362 -7.93 11.81 26.52
C MET A 362 -7.92 11.17 27.91
N ARG A 363 -7.42 9.93 28.05
CA ARG A 363 -7.19 9.30 29.36
C ARG A 363 -6.17 10.08 30.17
N SER A 364 -5.06 10.51 29.57
CA SER A 364 -4.01 11.28 30.26
C SER A 364 -4.54 12.66 30.73
N VAL A 365 -5.30 13.35 29.89
CA VAL A 365 -5.96 14.61 30.28
C VAL A 365 -6.91 14.38 31.45
N ARG A 366 -7.78 13.38 31.37
CA ARG A 366 -8.73 13.09 32.48
C ARG A 366 -8.01 12.67 33.76
N HIS A 367 -6.89 11.94 33.68
CA HIS A 367 -6.10 11.53 34.84
C HIS A 367 -5.52 12.75 35.58
N THR A 368 -5.15 13.82 34.87
CA THR A 368 -4.69 15.07 35.49
C THR A 368 -5.76 15.68 36.41
N PHE A 369 -7.03 15.61 36.01
CA PHE A 369 -8.14 16.13 36.82
C PHE A 369 -8.72 15.15 37.83
N GLN A 370 -8.56 13.83 37.60
CA GLN A 370 -9.08 12.75 38.46
C GLN A 370 -8.02 11.67 38.69
N PRO A 371 -6.92 11.93 39.43
CA PRO A 371 -5.77 11.05 39.52
C PRO A 371 -6.09 9.73 40.24
N ARG A 372 -7.09 9.69 41.11
CA ARG A 372 -7.48 8.47 41.84
C ARG A 372 -8.39 7.52 41.07
N LYS A 373 -8.90 7.95 39.90
CA LYS A 373 -9.81 7.15 39.07
C LYS A 373 -9.05 6.23 38.15
N VAL A 374 -9.19 4.93 38.32
CA VAL A 374 -8.68 3.94 37.38
C VAL A 374 -9.46 4.03 36.07
N GLN A 375 -8.79 4.34 34.99
CA GLN A 375 -9.36 4.50 33.66
C GLN A 375 -8.71 3.51 32.68
N VAL A 376 -9.53 2.62 32.10
CA VAL A 376 -9.10 1.66 31.09
C VAL A 376 -9.49 2.18 29.72
N VAL A 377 -8.54 2.26 28.80
CA VAL A 377 -8.82 2.53 27.39
C VAL A 377 -9.52 1.30 26.80
N ARG A 378 -10.65 1.49 26.14
CA ARG A 378 -11.39 0.42 25.45
C ARG A 378 -11.37 0.68 23.94
N PHE A 379 -11.14 -0.38 23.17
CA PHE A 379 -11.26 -0.38 21.71
C PHE A 379 -11.93 -1.67 21.26
N GLU A 380 -12.86 -1.61 20.30
CA GLU A 380 -13.70 -2.73 19.84
C GLU A 380 -14.41 -3.45 21.02
N GLY A 381 -14.85 -2.68 22.03
CA GLY A 381 -15.52 -3.19 23.22
C GLY A 381 -14.62 -3.89 24.25
N LYS A 382 -13.33 -4.04 23.98
CA LYS A 382 -12.35 -4.70 24.86
C LYS A 382 -11.43 -3.69 25.54
N GLY A 383 -10.98 -3.98 26.76
CA GLY A 383 -9.91 -3.22 27.39
C GLY A 383 -8.60 -3.41 26.63
N VAL A 384 -7.91 -2.31 26.35
CA VAL A 384 -6.61 -2.32 25.69
C VAL A 384 -5.52 -2.37 26.76
N ASP A 385 -4.57 -3.30 26.60
CA ASP A 385 -3.43 -3.42 27.50
C ASP A 385 -2.50 -2.20 27.36
N ASP A 386 -1.94 -1.75 28.48
CA ASP A 386 -0.99 -0.63 28.52
C ASP A 386 0.29 -0.92 27.71
N THR A 387 0.67 -2.19 27.55
CA THR A 387 1.78 -2.60 26.68
C THR A 387 1.48 -2.26 25.22
N LEU A 388 0.29 -2.60 24.73
CA LEU A 388 -0.15 -2.30 23.36
C LEU A 388 -0.26 -0.79 23.11
N LEU A 389 -0.70 -0.02 24.13
CA LEU A 389 -0.74 1.44 24.01
C LEU A 389 0.66 2.05 23.92
N ARG A 390 1.64 1.54 24.69
CA ARG A 390 3.04 1.95 24.58
C ARG A 390 3.66 1.58 23.23
N GLU A 391 3.42 0.38 22.73
CA GLU A 391 3.86 -0.05 21.39
C GLU A 391 3.28 0.84 20.30
N THR A 392 1.99 1.19 20.42
CA THR A 392 1.33 2.10 19.46
C THR A 392 1.94 3.51 19.50
N ALA A 393 2.25 4.03 20.67
CA ALA A 393 2.93 5.34 20.82
C ALA A 393 4.36 5.30 20.27
N SER A 394 5.10 4.22 20.54
CA SER A 394 6.44 4.01 19.99
C SER A 394 6.42 3.92 18.46
N PHE A 395 5.44 3.21 17.89
CA PHE A 395 5.25 3.16 16.44
C PHE A 395 5.01 4.56 15.84
N ALA A 396 4.10 5.34 16.45
CA ALA A 396 3.80 6.70 15.99
C ALA A 396 5.03 7.60 16.06
N PHE A 397 5.85 7.49 17.12
CA PHE A 397 7.10 8.25 17.24
C PHE A 397 8.09 7.87 16.13
N VAL A 398 8.33 6.58 15.91
CA VAL A 398 9.25 6.09 14.86
C VAL A 398 8.74 6.50 13.47
N TYR A 399 7.43 6.41 13.24
CA TYR A 399 6.80 6.81 11.98
C TYR A 399 7.06 8.30 11.67
N ILE A 400 6.81 9.19 12.61
CA ILE A 400 7.07 10.63 12.46
C ILE A 400 8.58 10.89 12.29
N ALA A 401 9.42 10.23 13.09
CA ALA A 401 10.87 10.36 12.99
C ALA A 401 11.39 9.95 11.60
N MET A 402 10.88 8.86 11.02
CA MET A 402 11.25 8.44 9.67
C MET A 402 10.84 9.44 8.60
N ILE A 403 9.66 10.05 8.71
CA ILE A 403 9.22 11.11 7.78
C ILE A 403 10.18 12.30 7.87
N LEU A 404 10.48 12.77 9.07
CA LEU A 404 11.35 13.94 9.26
C LEU A 404 12.79 13.66 8.82
N ILE A 405 13.36 12.50 9.17
CA ILE A 405 14.70 12.10 8.74
C ILE A 405 14.74 11.96 7.22
N GLY A 406 13.74 11.31 6.62
CA GLY A 406 13.64 11.16 5.18
C GLY A 406 13.56 12.51 4.47
N ALA A 407 12.69 13.42 4.93
CA ALA A 407 12.59 14.76 4.38
C ALA A 407 13.91 15.54 4.45
N VAL A 408 14.63 15.44 5.57
CA VAL A 408 15.97 16.07 5.71
C VAL A 408 16.97 15.45 4.75
N LEU A 409 17.00 14.11 4.62
CA LEU A 409 17.94 13.43 3.72
C LEU A 409 17.74 13.83 2.26
N ILE A 410 16.51 13.87 1.77
CA ILE A 410 16.24 14.27 0.38
C ILE A 410 16.44 15.78 0.15
N ALA A 411 16.29 16.60 1.18
CA ALA A 411 16.54 18.04 1.12
C ALA A 411 18.03 18.39 0.87
N PHE A 412 18.99 17.48 1.16
CA PHE A 412 20.40 17.71 0.82
C PHE A 412 20.67 17.85 -0.68
N GLU A 413 19.76 17.39 -1.54
CA GLU A 413 19.87 17.64 -2.99
C GLU A 413 19.57 19.10 -3.37
N GLY A 414 18.93 19.89 -2.48
CA GLY A 414 18.71 21.33 -2.67
C GLY A 414 17.74 21.70 -3.80
N LYS A 415 16.97 20.74 -4.33
CA LYS A 415 16.11 20.93 -5.50
C LYS A 415 14.76 21.57 -5.18
N TYR A 416 14.18 21.21 -4.04
CA TYR A 416 12.80 21.52 -3.71
C TYR A 416 12.63 22.21 -2.37
N ASP A 417 11.50 22.86 -2.19
CA ASP A 417 11.09 23.51 -0.95
C ASP A 417 10.74 22.51 0.17
N ILE A 418 10.55 23.04 1.37
CA ILE A 418 10.24 22.24 2.56
C ILE A 418 8.91 21.48 2.38
N GLU A 419 7.89 22.10 1.79
CA GLU A 419 6.58 21.50 1.60
C GLU A 419 6.64 20.31 0.67
N THR A 420 7.35 20.44 -0.44
CA THR A 420 7.58 19.33 -1.41
C THR A 420 8.35 18.18 -0.77
N ASN A 421 9.50 18.46 -0.12
CA ASN A 421 10.31 17.40 0.49
C ASN A 421 9.59 16.71 1.66
N LEU A 422 8.90 17.47 2.52
CA LEU A 422 8.16 16.90 3.64
C LEU A 422 6.99 16.03 3.15
N SER A 423 6.24 16.50 2.16
CA SER A 423 5.13 15.73 1.60
C SER A 423 5.61 14.51 0.80
N ALA A 424 6.74 14.59 0.09
CA ALA A 424 7.36 13.46 -0.59
C ALA A 424 7.75 12.34 0.39
N ALA A 425 8.42 12.70 1.48
CA ALA A 425 8.77 11.74 2.53
C ALA A 425 7.53 11.14 3.22
N LEU A 426 6.54 11.99 3.54
CA LEU A 426 5.28 11.58 4.15
C LEU A 426 4.52 10.60 3.26
N THR A 427 4.32 10.94 1.99
CA THR A 427 3.56 10.10 1.07
C THR A 427 4.25 8.77 0.79
N CYS A 428 5.58 8.73 0.77
CA CYS A 428 6.35 7.50 0.62
C CYS A 428 6.26 6.59 1.86
N VAL A 429 6.36 7.13 3.09
CA VAL A 429 6.19 6.34 4.33
C VAL A 429 4.74 5.89 4.50
N SER A 430 3.77 6.69 4.06
CA SER A 430 2.35 6.37 4.16
C SER A 430 1.84 5.49 3.03
N ASN A 431 2.65 5.28 1.96
CA ASN A 431 2.29 4.60 0.72
C ASN A 431 1.03 5.21 0.07
N VAL A 432 1.00 6.53 -0.16
CA VAL A 432 -0.14 7.28 -0.72
C VAL A 432 0.05 7.65 -2.19
N GLY A 433 1.29 7.98 -2.60
CA GLY A 433 1.67 8.37 -3.96
C GLY A 433 1.87 9.87 -4.13
N PRO A 434 0.84 10.65 -4.41
CA PRO A 434 1.00 12.09 -4.61
C PRO A 434 1.25 12.83 -3.29
N GLY A 435 2.18 13.80 -3.32
CA GLY A 435 2.43 14.78 -2.27
C GLY A 435 1.84 16.15 -2.63
N PHE A 436 2.63 17.21 -2.44
CA PHE A 436 2.26 18.59 -2.80
C PHE A 436 3.28 19.19 -3.77
N ASN A 437 2.86 20.22 -4.47
CA ASN A 437 3.66 21.01 -5.41
C ASN A 437 4.28 20.11 -6.50
N ALA A 438 5.61 20.03 -6.61
CA ALA A 438 6.30 19.27 -7.66
C ALA A 438 5.98 17.75 -7.66
N VAL A 439 5.66 17.17 -6.51
CA VAL A 439 5.24 15.77 -6.35
C VAL A 439 3.72 15.63 -6.12
N GLY A 440 2.97 16.67 -6.45
CA GLY A 440 1.51 16.68 -6.36
C GLY A 440 0.82 15.82 -7.42
N PRO A 441 -0.53 15.86 -7.50
CA PRO A 441 -1.30 15.04 -8.44
C PRO A 441 -0.96 15.24 -9.92
N ALA A 442 -0.47 16.43 -10.30
CA ALA A 442 -0.03 16.76 -11.65
C ALA A 442 1.49 16.66 -11.83
N GLY A 443 2.23 16.32 -10.76
CA GLY A 443 3.68 16.20 -10.76
C GLY A 443 4.16 14.76 -10.72
N ASN A 444 5.49 14.60 -10.64
CA ASN A 444 6.13 13.29 -10.53
C ASN A 444 7.46 13.38 -9.76
N PHE A 445 8.14 12.24 -9.60
CA PHE A 445 9.41 12.14 -8.87
C PHE A 445 10.64 12.07 -9.80
N SER A 446 10.49 12.31 -11.11
CA SER A 446 11.57 12.15 -12.10
C SER A 446 12.78 13.01 -11.78
N ASP A 447 12.53 14.24 -11.38
CA ASP A 447 13.55 15.25 -11.10
C ASP A 447 14.38 15.00 -9.84
N TYR A 448 13.94 14.18 -8.89
CA TYR A 448 14.80 13.80 -7.77
C TYR A 448 16.04 13.05 -8.25
N GLY A 449 17.19 13.32 -7.64
CA GLY A 449 18.42 12.62 -7.93
C GLY A 449 18.41 11.16 -7.47
N PRO A 450 19.42 10.37 -7.87
CA PRO A 450 19.49 8.95 -7.52
C PRO A 450 19.51 8.69 -6.00
N PHE A 451 20.16 9.55 -5.23
CA PHE A 451 20.22 9.43 -3.77
C PHE A 451 18.82 9.58 -3.14
N ALA A 452 18.09 10.65 -3.50
CA ALA A 452 16.75 10.87 -2.98
C ALA A 452 15.79 9.75 -3.37
N LYS A 453 15.85 9.24 -4.61
CA LYS A 453 15.03 8.11 -5.09
C LYS A 453 15.30 6.83 -4.28
N VAL A 454 16.56 6.53 -3.94
CA VAL A 454 16.91 5.40 -3.08
C VAL A 454 16.36 5.60 -1.66
N VAL A 455 16.52 6.79 -1.07
CA VAL A 455 15.95 7.11 0.26
C VAL A 455 14.42 6.94 0.25
N LEU A 456 13.74 7.53 -0.73
CA LEU A 456 12.27 7.43 -0.86
C LEU A 456 11.82 5.97 -1.07
N SER A 457 12.55 5.17 -1.86
CA SER A 457 12.28 3.73 -2.03
C SER A 457 12.39 2.96 -0.71
N LEU A 458 13.39 3.26 0.11
CA LEU A 458 13.52 2.66 1.44
C LEU A 458 12.38 3.08 2.38
N LEU A 459 11.92 4.34 2.29
CA LEU A 459 10.77 4.82 3.05
C LEU A 459 9.48 4.11 2.64
N MET A 460 9.25 3.89 1.33
CA MET A 460 8.10 3.13 0.83
C MET A 460 8.09 1.68 1.35
N LEU A 461 9.24 1.00 1.28
CA LEU A 461 9.39 -0.36 1.81
C LEU A 461 9.16 -0.42 3.32
N ALA A 462 9.71 0.57 4.06
CA ALA A 462 9.53 0.64 5.50
C ALA A 462 8.06 0.89 5.88
N GLY A 463 7.38 1.80 5.19
CA GLY A 463 5.95 2.07 5.40
C GLY A 463 5.10 0.81 5.19
N ARG A 464 5.30 0.12 4.05
CA ARG A 464 4.54 -1.09 3.70
C ARG A 464 4.74 -2.23 4.68
N LEU A 465 5.96 -2.41 5.19
CA LEU A 465 6.33 -3.46 6.14
C LEU A 465 6.12 -3.06 7.61
N GLU A 466 5.39 -2.00 7.88
CA GLU A 466 5.11 -1.51 9.23
C GLU A 466 6.39 -1.18 10.03
N LEU A 467 7.37 -0.59 9.39
CA LEU A 467 8.63 -0.02 9.89
C LEU A 467 9.61 -1.06 10.49
N TYR A 468 9.16 -1.87 11.45
CA TYR A 468 10.03 -2.74 12.24
C TYR A 468 10.79 -3.79 11.44
N PRO A 469 10.23 -4.49 10.43
CA PRO A 469 10.99 -5.45 9.62
C PRO A 469 12.16 -4.81 8.86
N MET A 470 11.97 -3.59 8.32
CA MET A 470 13.04 -2.87 7.64
C MET A 470 14.09 -2.34 8.63
N LEU A 471 13.67 -1.78 9.76
CA LEU A 471 14.58 -1.33 10.81
C LEU A 471 15.38 -2.49 11.43
N ALA A 472 14.78 -3.66 11.54
CA ALA A 472 15.45 -4.86 12.02
C ALA A 472 16.64 -5.27 11.14
N LEU A 473 16.60 -5.03 9.81
CA LEU A 473 17.74 -5.28 8.92
C LEU A 473 18.98 -4.47 9.31
N LEU A 474 18.78 -3.27 9.85
CA LEU A 474 19.86 -2.39 10.29
C LEU A 474 20.43 -2.78 11.67
N TYR A 475 19.77 -3.68 12.42
CA TYR A 475 20.17 -4.04 13.76
C TYR A 475 21.25 -5.15 13.74
N PRO A 476 22.50 -4.86 14.20
CA PRO A 476 23.63 -5.81 14.07
C PRO A 476 23.41 -7.15 14.76
N ALA A 477 22.64 -7.18 15.88
CA ALA A 477 22.33 -8.42 16.58
C ALA A 477 21.49 -9.40 15.76
N LEU A 478 20.77 -8.91 14.71
CA LEU A 478 20.05 -9.77 13.78
C LEU A 478 20.99 -10.71 13.03
N TRP A 479 22.20 -10.26 12.73
CA TRP A 479 23.17 -10.97 11.88
C TRP A 479 24.13 -11.85 12.68
N ARG A 480 24.23 -11.69 14.01
CA ARG A 480 25.10 -12.48 14.87
C ARG A 480 24.51 -13.86 15.12
N LYS A 481 25.34 -14.92 15.07
CA LYS A 481 24.98 -16.26 15.56
C LYS A 481 24.81 -16.15 17.09
N GLN A 482 23.64 -16.49 17.60
CA GLN A 482 23.46 -16.94 18.98
C GLN A 482 23.58 -18.43 18.99
#